data_838217c00e0d56ea6c30836d21021456
#
_entry.id   838217c00e0d56ea6c30836d21021456
#
_cell.length_a   1.000
_cell.length_b   1.000
_cell.length_c   1.000
_cell.angle_alpha   90.00
_cell.angle_beta   90.00
_cell.angle_gamma   90.00
#
_symmetry.space_group_name_H-M   'P 1'
#
loop_
_entity.id
_entity.type
_entity.pdbx_description
1 polymer ?
#
loop_
_entity_poly.entity_id
_entity_poly.type
_entity_poly.pdbx_seq_one_letter_code
_entity_poly.pdbx_strand_id
1 'polypeptide(L)'
;MLSIQGTVERITYRNEDSLYTVARVNCEGRGPTGRGRQIVTVVGAFPFMTVGETLLMKGEWTSHPEYGRQFKVESYESIVPATVRGIEKYLGSGLIKGIGPVTAKRLVTRFGAKTLDVIEHEPGRLTEVEGIGQKKADLITRAFQDQREIRRVMVFLADHGVTPGLAIKIFRHYGDASIQAVRENPYRLADDIHGVGFKTADKIAAELGIEPVSMERVTAGIVYVLNELATDGHVYYPLDSLIKEAAGILEVEEALVKDAIPVLEERGAIARDMIQGETAKVVGRMVREGLKGL
;
A
#
# COMPACT_ATOMS: atom_id res chain seq x y z
N MET A 1 -17.87 -11.28 -12.96
CA MET A 1 -16.48 -11.38 -12.51
C MET A 1 -16.12 -12.86 -12.43
N LEU A 2 -15.09 -13.29 -13.11
CA LEU A 2 -14.65 -14.68 -13.11
C LEU A 2 -13.55 -14.88 -12.07
N SER A 3 -13.42 -16.10 -11.55
CA SER A 3 -12.37 -16.45 -10.59
C SER A 3 -11.56 -17.61 -11.13
N ILE A 4 -10.23 -17.49 -11.06
CA ILE A 4 -9.30 -18.56 -11.38
C ILE A 4 -8.32 -18.74 -10.24
N GLN A 5 -7.95 -19.99 -9.97
CA GLN A 5 -6.94 -20.34 -8.98
C GLN A 5 -5.76 -21.02 -9.68
N GLY A 6 -4.54 -20.64 -9.29
CA GLY A 6 -3.37 -21.28 -9.87
C GLY A 6 -2.08 -20.89 -9.18
N THR A 7 -1.02 -21.66 -9.46
CA THR A 7 0.32 -21.43 -8.94
C THR A 7 1.16 -20.68 -9.95
N VAL A 8 1.82 -19.60 -9.52
CA VAL A 8 2.70 -18.80 -10.36
C VAL A 8 3.92 -19.62 -10.78
N GLU A 9 4.06 -19.86 -12.08
CA GLU A 9 5.21 -20.60 -12.61
C GLU A 9 6.37 -19.69 -12.96
N ARG A 10 6.06 -18.52 -13.54
CA ARG A 10 7.08 -17.57 -13.99
C ARG A 10 6.49 -16.17 -14.10
N ILE A 11 7.24 -15.17 -13.64
CA ILE A 11 7.00 -13.76 -13.92
C ILE A 11 7.76 -13.42 -15.20
N THR A 12 7.03 -12.94 -16.22
CA THR A 12 7.58 -12.63 -17.54
C THR A 12 8.00 -11.16 -17.61
N TYR A 13 7.24 -10.28 -16.96
CA TYR A 13 7.50 -8.86 -16.91
C TYR A 13 6.96 -8.27 -15.58
N ARG A 14 7.68 -7.31 -15.02
CA ARG A 14 7.22 -6.50 -13.88
C ARG A 14 7.75 -5.09 -14.03
N ASN A 15 6.85 -4.13 -13.88
CA ASN A 15 7.21 -2.73 -13.73
C ASN A 15 7.27 -2.41 -12.23
N GLU A 16 8.39 -1.91 -11.75
CA GLU A 16 8.61 -1.68 -10.31
C GLU A 16 7.82 -0.49 -9.76
N ASP A 17 7.49 0.49 -10.60
CA ASP A 17 6.76 1.69 -10.16
C ASP A 17 5.24 1.44 -10.11
N SER A 18 4.67 0.89 -11.16
CA SER A 18 3.24 0.60 -11.27
C SER A 18 2.85 -0.78 -10.72
N LEU A 19 3.84 -1.66 -10.45
CA LEU A 19 3.68 -3.07 -10.07
C LEU A 19 2.90 -3.90 -11.09
N TYR A 20 2.66 -3.32 -12.29
CA TYR A 20 2.06 -4.06 -13.37
C TYR A 20 2.94 -5.26 -13.72
N THR A 21 2.34 -6.43 -13.65
CA THR A 21 3.04 -7.70 -13.79
C THR A 21 2.34 -8.54 -14.85
N VAL A 22 3.15 -9.18 -15.69
CA VAL A 22 2.74 -10.25 -16.60
C VAL A 22 3.35 -11.54 -16.08
N ALA A 23 2.51 -12.53 -15.76
CA ALA A 23 2.98 -13.80 -15.22
C ALA A 23 2.28 -14.99 -15.90
N ARG A 24 2.97 -16.14 -15.88
CA ARG A 24 2.41 -17.42 -16.26
C ARG A 24 2.00 -18.19 -15.01
N VAL A 25 0.73 -18.56 -14.96
CA VAL A 25 0.12 -19.23 -13.82
C VAL A 25 -0.43 -20.57 -14.26
N ASN A 26 -0.05 -21.62 -13.54
CA ASN A 26 -0.57 -22.97 -13.75
C ASN A 26 -1.88 -23.12 -12.98
N CYS A 27 -2.97 -23.04 -13.69
CA CYS A 27 -4.32 -23.14 -13.13
C CYS A 27 -4.78 -24.60 -13.11
N GLU A 28 -5.27 -25.06 -11.94
CA GLU A 28 -5.94 -26.34 -11.77
C GLU A 28 -7.45 -26.10 -11.86
N GLY A 29 -8.11 -26.53 -12.93
CA GLY A 29 -9.55 -26.36 -13.04
C GLY A 29 -10.11 -26.56 -14.46
N ARG A 30 -11.44 -26.48 -14.58
CA ARG A 30 -12.16 -26.50 -15.86
C ARG A 30 -11.86 -25.24 -16.65
N GLY A 31 -10.84 -25.26 -17.47
CA GLY A 31 -10.65 -24.27 -18.52
C GLY A 31 -11.64 -24.52 -19.69
N PRO A 32 -11.73 -23.59 -20.64
CA PRO A 32 -12.62 -23.75 -21.81
C PRO A 32 -12.30 -24.97 -22.68
N THR A 33 -11.18 -25.67 -22.46
CA THR A 33 -10.69 -26.81 -23.25
C THR A 33 -10.73 -28.16 -22.52
N GLY A 34 -11.28 -28.25 -21.29
CA GLY A 34 -11.40 -29.51 -20.55
C GLY A 34 -10.67 -29.57 -19.19
N ARG A 35 -10.73 -30.76 -18.54
CA ARG A 35 -10.01 -31.04 -17.29
C ARG A 35 -8.50 -31.20 -17.58
N GLY A 36 -7.67 -30.29 -17.05
CA GLY A 36 -6.21 -30.40 -17.15
C GLY A 36 -5.51 -29.20 -16.56
N ARG A 37 -4.20 -29.30 -16.36
CA ARG A 37 -3.32 -28.18 -16.00
C ARG A 37 -3.20 -27.27 -17.22
N GLN A 38 -3.61 -26.01 -17.08
CA GLN A 38 -3.51 -25.03 -18.14
C GLN A 38 -2.65 -23.84 -17.66
N ILE A 39 -1.63 -23.49 -18.46
CA ILE A 39 -0.86 -22.29 -18.23
C ILE A 39 -1.64 -21.09 -18.77
N VAL A 40 -2.01 -20.19 -17.86
CA VAL A 40 -2.72 -18.95 -18.18
C VAL A 40 -1.76 -17.78 -18.05
N THR A 41 -1.76 -16.88 -19.04
CA THR A 41 -1.10 -15.59 -18.88
C THR A 41 -2.03 -14.69 -18.09
N VAL A 42 -1.55 -14.20 -16.95
CA VAL A 42 -2.27 -13.24 -16.10
C VAL A 42 -1.58 -11.89 -16.14
N VAL A 43 -2.37 -10.82 -16.13
CA VAL A 43 -1.88 -9.44 -16.18
C VAL A 43 -2.63 -8.60 -15.16
N GLY A 44 -1.93 -7.68 -14.52
CA GLY A 44 -2.51 -6.79 -13.50
C GLY A 44 -1.47 -6.21 -12.58
N ALA A 45 -1.91 -5.48 -11.55
CA ALA A 45 -1.04 -4.98 -10.50
C ALA A 45 -0.88 -6.04 -9.40
N PHE A 46 0.34 -6.55 -9.23
CA PHE A 46 0.65 -7.58 -8.25
C PHE A 46 1.82 -7.15 -7.37
N PRO A 47 1.56 -6.49 -6.24
CA PRO A 47 2.60 -5.99 -5.33
C PRO A 47 3.58 -7.07 -4.89
N PHE A 48 3.10 -8.28 -4.63
CA PHE A 48 3.87 -9.35 -3.99
C PHE A 48 3.79 -10.70 -4.68
N MET A 49 3.29 -10.74 -5.92
CA MET A 49 3.31 -12.01 -6.66
C MET A 49 4.72 -12.56 -6.79
N THR A 50 4.88 -13.82 -6.44
CA THR A 50 6.14 -14.55 -6.56
C THR A 50 5.98 -15.90 -7.22
N VAL A 51 7.07 -16.38 -7.79
CA VAL A 51 7.10 -17.71 -8.39
C VAL A 51 6.89 -18.78 -7.31
N GLY A 52 5.98 -19.71 -7.55
CA GLY A 52 5.63 -20.77 -6.61
C GLY A 52 4.45 -20.44 -5.69
N GLU A 53 4.00 -19.20 -5.65
CA GLU A 53 2.84 -18.78 -4.88
C GLU A 53 1.54 -19.25 -5.55
N THR A 54 0.57 -19.70 -4.76
CA THR A 54 -0.77 -20.04 -5.26
C THR A 54 -1.70 -18.88 -5.00
N LEU A 55 -2.36 -18.40 -6.05
CA LEU A 55 -3.23 -17.24 -6.03
C LEU A 55 -4.67 -17.62 -6.42
N LEU A 56 -5.63 -17.07 -5.70
CA LEU A 56 -7.01 -16.96 -6.14
C LEU A 56 -7.19 -15.57 -6.76
N MET A 57 -7.45 -15.53 -8.05
CA MET A 57 -7.50 -14.28 -8.82
C MET A 57 -8.92 -14.05 -9.35
N LYS A 58 -9.44 -12.84 -9.17
CA LYS A 58 -10.73 -12.39 -9.72
C LYS A 58 -10.47 -11.37 -10.81
N GLY A 59 -11.21 -11.47 -11.91
CA GLY A 59 -11.01 -10.59 -13.05
C GLY A 59 -11.81 -11.04 -14.30
N GLU A 60 -11.30 -10.68 -15.46
CA GLU A 60 -11.93 -10.95 -16.75
C GLU A 60 -10.92 -11.43 -17.80
N TRP A 61 -11.42 -12.19 -18.77
CA TRP A 61 -10.62 -12.55 -19.94
C TRP A 61 -10.56 -11.39 -20.92
N THR A 62 -9.36 -11.04 -21.33
CA THR A 62 -9.08 -10.04 -22.35
C THR A 62 -8.23 -10.63 -23.47
N SER A 63 -8.24 -10.01 -24.63
CA SER A 63 -7.40 -10.40 -25.76
C SER A 63 -6.47 -9.25 -26.12
N HIS A 64 -5.16 -9.50 -26.04
CA HIS A 64 -4.15 -8.53 -26.48
C HIS A 64 -3.82 -8.80 -27.95
N PRO A 65 -3.72 -7.76 -28.81
CA PRO A 65 -3.46 -7.95 -30.26
C PRO A 65 -2.21 -8.77 -30.55
N GLU A 66 -1.16 -8.60 -29.78
CA GLU A 66 0.15 -9.22 -29.99
C GLU A 66 0.37 -10.47 -29.11
N TYR A 67 -0.13 -10.46 -27.86
CA TYR A 67 0.14 -11.52 -26.86
C TYR A 67 -1.02 -12.49 -26.66
N GLY A 68 -2.11 -12.33 -27.42
CA GLY A 68 -3.25 -13.23 -27.40
C GLY A 68 -4.10 -13.13 -26.13
N ARG A 69 -4.73 -14.25 -25.77
CA ARG A 69 -5.68 -14.31 -24.66
C ARG A 69 -4.98 -14.25 -23.30
N GLN A 70 -5.43 -13.31 -22.45
CA GLN A 70 -4.89 -13.06 -21.12
C GLN A 70 -6.03 -12.94 -20.10
N PHE A 71 -5.75 -13.22 -18.83
CA PHE A 71 -6.66 -12.96 -17.72
C PHE A 71 -6.25 -11.69 -17.02
N LYS A 72 -7.04 -10.62 -17.15
CA LYS A 72 -6.82 -9.34 -16.51
C LYS A 72 -7.34 -9.43 -15.09
N VAL A 73 -6.43 -9.36 -14.11
CA VAL A 73 -6.73 -9.50 -12.70
C VAL A 73 -7.05 -8.14 -12.11
N GLU A 74 -8.18 -8.05 -11.41
CA GLU A 74 -8.63 -6.86 -10.69
C GLU A 74 -8.32 -6.99 -9.20
N SER A 75 -8.47 -8.21 -8.65
CA SER A 75 -8.09 -8.51 -7.27
C SER A 75 -7.54 -9.93 -7.15
N TYR A 76 -6.70 -10.16 -6.16
CA TYR A 76 -6.17 -11.49 -5.88
C TYR A 76 -5.92 -11.70 -4.39
N GLU A 77 -5.99 -12.96 -4.00
CA GLU A 77 -5.64 -13.44 -2.66
C GLU A 77 -4.54 -14.49 -2.78
N SER A 78 -3.53 -14.39 -1.94
CA SER A 78 -2.51 -15.43 -1.83
C SER A 78 -3.03 -16.56 -0.96
N ILE A 79 -3.08 -17.75 -1.54
CA ILE A 79 -3.44 -18.96 -0.79
C ILE A 79 -2.16 -19.60 -0.31
N VAL A 80 -2.07 -19.83 1.00
CA VAL A 80 -0.95 -20.61 1.57
C VAL A 80 -0.93 -21.97 0.90
N PRO A 81 0.22 -22.41 0.33
CA PRO A 81 0.29 -23.67 -0.37
C PRO A 81 -0.06 -24.85 0.57
N ALA A 82 -1.12 -25.56 0.27
CA ALA A 82 -1.54 -26.73 1.04
C ALA A 82 -0.72 -27.98 0.71
N THR A 83 0.05 -27.96 -0.39
CA THR A 83 0.84 -29.13 -0.82
C THR A 83 2.32 -28.97 -0.47
N VAL A 84 2.95 -30.05 -0.09
CA VAL A 84 4.40 -30.14 0.20
C VAL A 84 5.26 -29.51 -0.91
N ARG A 85 4.92 -29.79 -2.17
CA ARG A 85 5.61 -29.23 -3.34
C ARG A 85 5.38 -27.73 -3.51
N GLY A 86 4.18 -27.24 -3.16
CA GLY A 86 3.86 -25.81 -3.18
C GLY A 86 4.65 -25.07 -2.11
N ILE A 87 4.74 -25.61 -0.90
CA ILE A 87 5.53 -25.07 0.22
C ILE A 87 7.01 -24.99 -0.16
N GLU A 88 7.56 -26.05 -0.78
CA GLU A 88 8.96 -26.08 -1.24
C GLU A 88 9.24 -24.96 -2.24
N LYS A 89 8.38 -24.79 -3.25
CA LYS A 89 8.53 -23.74 -4.26
C LYS A 89 8.39 -22.33 -3.65
N TYR A 90 7.40 -22.16 -2.76
CA TYR A 90 7.19 -20.88 -2.07
C TYR A 90 8.41 -20.48 -1.24
N LEU A 91 8.93 -21.36 -0.40
CA LEU A 91 10.11 -21.10 0.41
C LEU A 91 11.37 -20.92 -0.45
N GLY A 92 11.50 -21.69 -1.52
CA GLY A 92 12.66 -21.64 -2.42
C GLY A 92 12.67 -20.49 -3.42
N SER A 93 11.62 -19.68 -3.46
CA SER A 93 11.46 -18.56 -4.42
C SER A 93 12.41 -17.37 -4.18
N GLY A 94 13.10 -17.33 -3.02
CA GLY A 94 13.96 -16.23 -2.61
C GLY A 94 13.26 -15.11 -1.83
N LEU A 95 11.96 -15.23 -1.59
CA LEU A 95 11.15 -14.29 -0.79
C LEU A 95 11.63 -14.18 0.65
N ILE A 96 11.98 -15.33 1.23
CA ILE A 96 12.37 -15.40 2.63
C ILE A 96 13.89 -15.40 2.70
N LYS A 97 14.46 -14.32 3.21
CA LYS A 97 15.89 -14.17 3.36
C LYS A 97 16.44 -15.32 4.23
N GLY A 98 17.45 -16.01 3.71
CA GLY A 98 18.03 -17.18 4.37
C GLY A 98 17.50 -18.53 3.88
N ILE A 99 16.44 -18.57 3.06
CA ILE A 99 15.92 -19.78 2.44
C ILE A 99 16.16 -19.72 0.93
N GLY A 100 17.09 -20.53 0.44
CA GLY A 100 17.24 -20.84 -0.99
C GLY A 100 16.61 -22.21 -1.31
N PRO A 101 16.61 -22.62 -2.60
CA PRO A 101 15.98 -23.86 -3.05
C PRO A 101 16.42 -25.11 -2.28
N VAL A 102 17.72 -25.21 -1.98
CA VAL A 102 18.30 -26.35 -1.21
C VAL A 102 17.77 -26.36 0.23
N THR A 103 17.75 -25.18 0.87
CA THR A 103 17.25 -25.04 2.24
C THR A 103 15.74 -25.32 2.31
N ALA A 104 14.98 -24.82 1.34
CA ALA A 104 13.55 -25.10 1.21
C ALA A 104 13.27 -26.59 1.10
N LYS A 105 13.99 -27.29 0.23
CA LYS A 105 13.86 -28.74 0.07
C LYS A 105 14.15 -29.50 1.38
N ARG A 106 15.22 -29.13 2.10
CA ARG A 106 15.58 -29.75 3.39
C ARG A 106 14.50 -29.53 4.45
N LEU A 107 13.99 -28.29 4.56
CA LEU A 107 12.89 -27.95 5.49
C LEU A 107 11.65 -28.78 5.21
N VAL A 108 11.24 -28.83 3.95
CA VAL A 108 10.02 -29.55 3.55
C VAL A 108 10.21 -31.09 3.66
N THR A 109 11.41 -31.58 3.41
CA THR A 109 11.71 -33.01 3.65
C THR A 109 11.59 -33.36 5.12
N ARG A 110 11.99 -32.46 6.04
CA ARG A 110 11.93 -32.70 7.50
C ARG A 110 10.54 -32.54 8.07
N PHE A 111 9.81 -31.50 7.68
CA PHE A 111 8.56 -31.10 8.31
C PHE A 111 7.31 -31.30 7.44
N GLY A 112 7.46 -31.62 6.15
CA GLY A 112 6.36 -31.89 5.23
C GLY A 112 5.41 -30.70 5.11
N ALA A 113 4.10 -30.97 5.19
CA ALA A 113 3.05 -29.96 5.14
C ALA A 113 3.07 -28.99 6.35
N LYS A 114 3.70 -29.36 7.46
CA LYS A 114 3.80 -28.53 8.66
C LYS A 114 4.97 -27.52 8.62
N THR A 115 5.71 -27.46 7.53
CA THR A 115 6.91 -26.61 7.45
C THR A 115 6.63 -25.15 7.77
N LEU A 116 5.54 -24.58 7.27
CA LEU A 116 5.17 -23.17 7.52
C LEU A 116 4.76 -22.95 8.97
N ASP A 117 4.00 -23.88 9.57
CA ASP A 117 3.63 -23.86 10.98
C ASP A 117 4.85 -23.91 11.88
N VAL A 118 5.84 -24.77 11.55
CA VAL A 118 7.09 -24.85 12.31
C VAL A 118 7.89 -23.56 12.24
N ILE A 119 7.99 -22.92 11.07
CA ILE A 119 8.68 -21.63 10.94
C ILE A 119 7.99 -20.56 11.80
N GLU A 120 6.67 -20.57 11.85
CA GLU A 120 5.85 -19.55 12.53
C GLU A 120 5.79 -19.78 14.05
N HIS A 121 5.49 -21.00 14.48
CA HIS A 121 5.15 -21.29 15.88
C HIS A 121 6.21 -22.06 16.66
N GLU A 122 7.08 -22.79 15.96
CA GLU A 122 8.10 -23.64 16.57
C GLU A 122 9.50 -23.37 15.98
N PRO A 123 9.97 -22.10 15.89
CA PRO A 123 11.18 -21.74 15.14
C PRO A 123 12.47 -22.41 15.68
N GLY A 124 12.50 -22.77 16.95
CA GLY A 124 13.63 -23.52 17.53
C GLY A 124 13.89 -24.85 16.84
N ARG A 125 12.84 -25.48 16.28
CA ARG A 125 12.96 -26.74 15.56
C ARG A 125 13.64 -26.64 14.20
N LEU A 126 13.78 -25.43 13.67
CA LEU A 126 14.50 -25.22 12.41
C LEU A 126 15.95 -25.71 12.49
N THR A 127 16.53 -25.72 13.69
CA THR A 127 17.89 -26.24 13.93
C THR A 127 17.99 -27.79 13.79
N GLU A 128 16.86 -28.53 13.74
CA GLU A 128 16.84 -29.95 13.42
C GLU A 128 17.21 -30.21 11.94
N VAL A 129 17.22 -29.18 11.10
CA VAL A 129 17.51 -29.28 9.67
C VAL A 129 19.00 -29.03 9.42
N GLU A 130 19.64 -29.95 8.73
CA GLU A 130 21.06 -29.87 8.40
C GLU A 130 21.39 -28.55 7.65
N GLY A 131 22.39 -27.79 8.15
CA GLY A 131 22.83 -26.53 7.61
C GLY A 131 21.99 -25.32 8.07
N ILE A 132 21.14 -25.50 9.09
CA ILE A 132 20.42 -24.44 9.78
C ILE A 132 20.87 -24.41 11.23
N GLY A 133 21.82 -23.54 11.56
CA GLY A 133 22.17 -23.21 12.94
C GLY A 133 21.28 -22.09 13.50
N GLN A 134 21.41 -21.78 14.79
CA GLN A 134 20.56 -20.81 15.50
C GLN A 134 20.48 -19.45 14.77
N LYS A 135 21.61 -18.89 14.38
CA LYS A 135 21.64 -17.59 13.65
C LYS A 135 20.81 -17.58 12.36
N LYS A 136 20.84 -18.72 11.64
CA LYS A 136 20.07 -18.87 10.40
C LYS A 136 18.60 -19.12 10.67
N ALA A 137 18.27 -19.86 11.72
CA ALA A 137 16.90 -20.04 12.19
C ALA A 137 16.27 -18.70 12.58
N ASP A 138 16.98 -17.88 13.35
CA ASP A 138 16.51 -16.53 13.74
C ASP A 138 16.31 -15.63 12.52
N LEU A 139 17.23 -15.67 11.54
CA LEU A 139 17.10 -14.90 10.29
C LEU A 139 15.85 -15.32 9.49
N ILE A 140 15.62 -16.64 9.36
CA ILE A 140 14.46 -17.20 8.66
C ILE A 140 13.16 -16.77 9.33
N THR A 141 13.10 -16.89 10.65
CA THR A 141 11.92 -16.53 11.44
C THR A 141 11.56 -15.08 11.28
N ARG A 142 12.54 -14.17 11.42
CA ARG A 142 12.32 -12.74 11.20
C ARG A 142 11.86 -12.44 9.79
N ALA A 143 12.53 -12.95 8.77
CA ALA A 143 12.17 -12.73 7.38
C ALA A 143 10.77 -13.27 7.04
N PHE A 144 10.34 -14.36 7.68
CA PHE A 144 8.99 -14.90 7.53
C PHE A 144 7.94 -14.01 8.19
N GLN A 145 8.23 -13.49 9.39
CA GLN A 145 7.38 -12.54 10.10
C GLN A 145 7.24 -11.23 9.32
N ASP A 146 8.34 -10.66 8.83
CA ASP A 146 8.36 -9.43 8.01
C ASP A 146 7.46 -9.57 6.78
N GLN A 147 7.51 -10.71 6.09
CA GLN A 147 6.64 -10.99 4.93
C GLN A 147 5.16 -11.05 5.30
N ARG A 148 4.84 -11.55 6.47
CA ARG A 148 3.47 -11.63 6.97
C ARG A 148 2.92 -10.23 7.30
N GLU A 149 3.69 -9.40 8.00
CA GLU A 149 3.30 -8.04 8.36
C GLU A 149 3.12 -7.15 7.12
N ILE A 150 4.05 -7.22 6.16
CA ILE A 150 3.90 -6.54 4.88
C ILE A 150 2.57 -6.91 4.21
N ARG A 151 2.26 -8.20 4.12
CA ARG A 151 1.00 -8.67 3.51
C ARG A 151 -0.22 -8.15 4.26
N ARG A 152 -0.19 -8.16 5.60
CA ARG A 152 -1.28 -7.62 6.44
C ARG A 152 -1.53 -6.15 6.18
N VAL A 153 -0.46 -5.34 6.14
CA VAL A 153 -0.55 -3.91 5.83
C VAL A 153 -1.13 -3.68 4.44
N MET A 154 -0.69 -4.45 3.45
CA MET A 154 -1.14 -4.28 2.06
C MET A 154 -2.60 -4.67 1.87
N VAL A 155 -3.06 -5.75 2.50
CA VAL A 155 -4.48 -6.14 2.48
C VAL A 155 -5.32 -5.04 3.12
N PHE A 156 -4.94 -4.59 4.30
CA PHE A 156 -5.64 -3.48 4.98
C PHE A 156 -5.74 -2.22 4.10
N LEU A 157 -4.64 -1.81 3.50
CA LEU A 157 -4.61 -0.62 2.65
C LEU A 157 -5.44 -0.80 1.36
N ALA A 158 -5.40 -2.00 0.77
CA ALA A 158 -6.21 -2.32 -0.41
C ALA A 158 -7.72 -2.29 -0.12
N ASP A 159 -8.14 -2.82 1.04
CA ASP A 159 -9.53 -2.81 1.51
C ASP A 159 -10.07 -1.38 1.70
N HIS A 160 -9.16 -0.41 1.94
CA HIS A 160 -9.49 1.01 2.08
C HIS A 160 -9.15 1.83 0.83
N GLY A 161 -9.20 1.21 -0.35
CA GLY A 161 -9.08 1.89 -1.64
C GLY A 161 -7.69 2.44 -1.98
N VAL A 162 -6.65 2.05 -1.21
CA VAL A 162 -5.26 2.44 -1.49
C VAL A 162 -4.71 1.59 -2.62
N THR A 163 -4.15 2.25 -3.64
CA THR A 163 -3.52 1.54 -4.76
C THR A 163 -2.26 0.80 -4.30
N PRO A 164 -1.90 -0.32 -4.94
CA PRO A 164 -0.71 -1.09 -4.56
C PRO A 164 0.59 -0.27 -4.51
N GLY A 165 0.81 0.62 -5.48
CA GLY A 165 1.99 1.48 -5.51
C GLY A 165 2.05 2.45 -4.32
N LEU A 166 0.91 3.02 -3.94
CA LEU A 166 0.83 3.88 -2.76
C LEU A 166 1.01 3.08 -1.47
N ALA A 167 0.43 1.89 -1.38
CA ALA A 167 0.57 1.03 -0.21
C ALA A 167 2.04 0.66 0.08
N ILE A 168 2.85 0.42 -0.98
CA ILE A 168 4.30 0.21 -0.82
C ILE A 168 4.99 1.47 -0.29
N LYS A 169 4.66 2.66 -0.80
CA LYS A 169 5.24 3.91 -0.30
C LYS A 169 4.92 4.12 1.17
N ILE A 170 3.65 3.87 1.57
CA ILE A 170 3.20 3.93 2.96
C ILE A 170 4.00 2.94 3.82
N PHE A 171 4.11 1.69 3.38
CA PHE A 171 4.87 0.69 4.12
C PHE A 171 6.37 1.02 4.21
N ARG A 172 6.98 1.53 3.15
CA ARG A 172 8.40 1.95 3.17
C ARG A 172 8.65 3.08 4.16
N HIS A 173 7.66 3.96 4.35
CA HIS A 173 7.77 5.11 5.26
C HIS A 173 7.51 4.74 6.73
N TYR A 174 6.42 4.02 7.00
CA TYR A 174 5.95 3.73 8.36
C TYR A 174 6.26 2.31 8.85
N GLY A 175 6.68 1.39 7.98
CA GLY A 175 6.92 -0.01 8.33
C GLY A 175 5.68 -0.66 8.94
N ASP A 176 5.86 -1.37 10.05
CA ASP A 176 4.78 -2.05 10.78
C ASP A 176 3.75 -1.10 11.39
N ALA A 177 4.11 0.18 11.59
CA ALA A 177 3.19 1.20 12.08
C ALA A 177 2.22 1.74 11.01
N SER A 178 2.30 1.28 9.76
CA SER A 178 1.50 1.79 8.63
C SER A 178 -0.01 1.77 8.90
N ILE A 179 -0.54 0.67 9.43
CA ILE A 179 -1.98 0.55 9.73
C ILE A 179 -2.39 1.55 10.80
N GLN A 180 -1.60 1.67 11.85
CA GLN A 180 -1.88 2.59 12.95
C GLN A 180 -1.81 4.04 12.47
N ALA A 181 -0.77 4.43 11.74
CA ALA A 181 -0.59 5.78 11.22
C ALA A 181 -1.75 6.21 10.31
N VAL A 182 -2.20 5.30 9.42
CA VAL A 182 -3.31 5.57 8.49
C VAL A 182 -4.65 5.63 9.24
N ARG A 183 -4.87 4.82 10.26
CA ARG A 183 -6.09 4.86 11.07
C ARG A 183 -6.19 6.09 11.96
N GLU A 184 -5.07 6.49 12.57
CA GLU A 184 -5.05 7.65 13.47
C GLU A 184 -5.25 8.96 12.72
N ASN A 185 -4.57 9.14 11.61
CA ASN A 185 -4.71 10.34 10.78
C ASN A 185 -4.22 10.10 9.34
N PRO A 186 -5.11 9.75 8.40
CA PRO A 186 -4.74 9.53 7.00
C PRO A 186 -4.22 10.78 6.30
N TYR A 187 -4.55 11.98 6.79
CA TYR A 187 -4.08 13.23 6.18
C TYR A 187 -2.57 13.44 6.33
N ARG A 188 -1.94 12.80 7.32
CA ARG A 188 -0.47 12.79 7.42
C ARG A 188 0.22 12.21 6.18
N LEU A 189 -0.46 11.36 5.44
CA LEU A 189 0.09 10.82 4.19
C LEU A 189 0.41 11.91 3.18
N ALA A 190 -0.33 13.02 3.18
CA ALA A 190 -0.08 14.15 2.28
C ALA A 190 1.18 14.93 2.66
N ASP A 191 1.54 14.96 3.94
CA ASP A 191 2.74 15.61 4.44
C ASP A 191 3.98 14.70 4.33
N ASP A 192 3.81 13.40 4.61
CA ASP A 192 4.91 12.47 4.81
C ASP A 192 5.32 11.72 3.53
N ILE A 193 4.43 11.61 2.53
CA ILE A 193 4.67 10.77 1.34
C ILE A 193 4.59 11.56 0.04
N HIS A 194 5.72 11.71 -0.62
CA HIS A 194 5.78 12.39 -1.91
C HIS A 194 4.82 11.79 -2.96
N GLY A 195 4.00 12.65 -3.56
CA GLY A 195 2.99 12.28 -4.55
C GLY A 195 1.64 11.84 -3.96
N VAL A 196 1.45 11.99 -2.65
CA VAL A 196 0.14 11.90 -2.00
C VAL A 196 -0.34 13.32 -1.72
N GLY A 197 -1.46 13.71 -2.31
CA GLY A 197 -2.11 14.98 -2.02
C GLY A 197 -3.32 14.81 -1.11
N PHE A 198 -3.88 15.94 -0.65
CA PHE A 198 -5.09 15.99 0.19
C PHE A 198 -6.23 15.12 -0.38
N LYS A 199 -6.54 15.23 -1.68
CA LYS A 199 -7.65 14.45 -2.31
C LYS A 199 -7.48 12.93 -2.17
N THR A 200 -6.24 12.44 -2.22
CA THR A 200 -5.95 11.00 -2.03
C THR A 200 -6.12 10.61 -0.57
N ALA A 201 -5.62 11.43 0.35
CA ALA A 201 -5.77 11.22 1.79
C ALA A 201 -7.23 11.30 2.22
N ASP A 202 -8.00 12.24 1.66
CA ASP A 202 -9.44 12.44 1.94
C ASP A 202 -10.27 11.23 1.49
N LYS A 203 -9.95 10.67 0.33
CA LYS A 203 -10.58 9.42 -0.14
C LYS A 203 -10.32 8.25 0.81
N ILE A 204 -9.08 8.09 1.28
CA ILE A 204 -8.73 7.05 2.26
C ILE A 204 -9.46 7.28 3.60
N ALA A 205 -9.53 8.53 4.03
CA ALA A 205 -10.25 8.94 5.25
C ALA A 205 -11.73 8.57 5.18
N ALA A 206 -12.38 8.82 4.05
CA ALA A 206 -13.78 8.47 3.82
C ALA A 206 -14.01 6.94 3.89
N GLU A 207 -13.13 6.14 3.28
CA GLU A 207 -13.19 4.66 3.35
C GLU A 207 -12.94 4.11 4.77
N LEU A 208 -12.21 4.87 5.60
CA LEU A 208 -12.01 4.57 7.02
C LEU A 208 -13.17 5.01 7.91
N GLY A 209 -14.17 5.70 7.34
CA GLY A 209 -15.33 6.22 8.08
C GLY A 209 -15.02 7.48 8.90
N ILE A 210 -14.00 8.24 8.53
CA ILE A 210 -13.70 9.52 9.18
C ILE A 210 -14.76 10.55 8.77
N GLU A 211 -15.32 11.21 9.77
CA GLU A 211 -16.38 12.19 9.59
C GLU A 211 -15.93 13.35 8.68
N PRO A 212 -16.78 13.78 7.72
CA PRO A 212 -16.47 14.89 6.82
C PRO A 212 -16.20 16.22 7.53
N VAL A 213 -16.71 16.36 8.75
CA VAL A 213 -16.57 17.55 9.60
C VAL A 213 -15.45 17.43 10.63
N SER A 214 -14.60 16.38 10.55
CA SER A 214 -13.50 16.20 11.50
C SER A 214 -12.48 17.33 11.41
N MET A 215 -11.92 17.72 12.55
CA MET A 215 -10.92 18.78 12.63
C MET A 215 -9.65 18.44 11.84
N GLU A 216 -9.29 17.15 11.79
CA GLU A 216 -8.15 16.64 11.00
C GLU A 216 -8.38 16.89 9.50
N ARG A 217 -9.58 16.62 9.00
CA ARG A 217 -9.95 16.89 7.61
C ARG A 217 -9.92 18.37 7.30
N VAL A 218 -10.54 19.18 8.14
CA VAL A 218 -10.67 20.63 7.91
C VAL A 218 -9.30 21.31 7.94
N THR A 219 -8.44 20.98 8.91
CA THR A 219 -7.08 21.52 8.97
C THR A 219 -6.24 21.12 7.76
N ALA A 220 -6.26 19.86 7.36
CA ALA A 220 -5.55 19.41 6.15
C ALA A 220 -6.10 20.04 4.87
N GLY A 221 -7.43 20.22 4.79
CA GLY A 221 -8.09 20.87 3.67
C GLY A 221 -7.76 22.35 3.53
N ILE A 222 -7.66 23.08 4.63
CA ILE A 222 -7.23 24.50 4.58
C ILE A 222 -5.81 24.63 4.04
N VAL A 223 -4.89 23.75 4.49
CA VAL A 223 -3.52 23.72 3.96
C VAL A 223 -3.50 23.40 2.48
N TYR A 224 -4.34 22.45 2.04
CA TYR A 224 -4.50 22.13 0.63
C TYR A 224 -4.97 23.34 -0.19
N VAL A 225 -6.00 24.07 0.25
CA VAL A 225 -6.50 25.26 -0.44
C VAL A 225 -5.42 26.32 -0.54
N LEU A 226 -4.66 26.58 0.53
CA LEU A 226 -3.54 27.51 0.49
C LEU A 226 -2.45 27.11 -0.48
N ASN A 227 -2.16 25.81 -0.61
CA ASN A 227 -1.18 25.31 -1.56
C ASN A 227 -1.66 25.45 -3.02
N GLU A 228 -2.95 25.25 -3.30
CA GLU A 228 -3.54 25.52 -4.63
C GLU A 228 -3.42 27.00 -4.97
N LEU A 229 -3.82 27.89 -4.03
CA LEU A 229 -3.70 29.34 -4.21
C LEU A 229 -2.24 29.80 -4.42
N ALA A 230 -1.28 29.15 -3.73
CA ALA A 230 0.14 29.44 -3.93
C ALA A 230 0.61 29.03 -5.33
N THR A 231 0.06 27.94 -5.89
CA THR A 231 0.34 27.52 -7.27
C THR A 231 -0.20 28.55 -8.29
N ASP A 232 -1.30 29.22 -7.97
CA ASP A 232 -1.87 30.31 -8.77
C ASP A 232 -1.12 31.65 -8.57
N GLY A 233 -0.04 31.66 -7.78
CA GLY A 233 0.84 32.80 -7.57
C GLY A 233 0.52 33.67 -6.34
N HIS A 234 -0.41 33.23 -5.49
CA HIS A 234 -0.75 33.93 -4.25
C HIS A 234 0.28 33.66 -3.16
N VAL A 235 1.05 34.65 -2.75
CA VAL A 235 2.00 34.52 -1.62
C VAL A 235 1.33 34.70 -0.25
N TYR A 236 0.15 35.27 -0.22
CA TYR A 236 -0.75 35.43 0.93
C TYR A 236 -2.19 35.50 0.45
N TYR A 237 -3.14 35.23 1.35
CA TYR A 237 -4.57 35.26 1.02
C TYR A 237 -5.38 35.91 2.15
N PRO A 238 -6.41 36.74 1.86
CA PRO A 238 -7.25 37.36 2.89
C PRO A 238 -7.99 36.28 3.69
N LEU A 239 -7.97 36.41 5.02
CA LEU A 239 -8.52 35.35 5.92
C LEU A 239 -10.01 35.09 5.63
N ASP A 240 -10.83 36.12 5.49
CA ASP A 240 -12.27 35.96 5.23
C ASP A 240 -12.54 35.25 3.89
N SER A 241 -11.71 35.53 2.87
CA SER A 241 -11.80 34.86 1.57
C SER A 241 -11.36 33.38 1.67
N LEU A 242 -10.29 33.11 2.41
CA LEU A 242 -9.83 31.75 2.67
C LEU A 242 -10.91 30.90 3.37
N ILE A 243 -11.58 31.49 4.39
CA ILE A 243 -12.63 30.80 5.13
C ILE A 243 -13.77 30.38 4.19
N LYS A 244 -14.24 31.30 3.34
CA LYS A 244 -15.32 31.02 2.38
C LYS A 244 -14.92 29.99 1.33
N GLU A 245 -13.72 30.12 0.80
CA GLU A 245 -13.22 29.23 -0.24
C GLU A 245 -12.98 27.81 0.30
N ALA A 246 -12.33 27.71 1.46
CA ALA A 246 -12.13 26.44 2.13
C ALA A 246 -13.46 25.78 2.53
N ALA A 247 -14.42 26.53 3.06
CA ALA A 247 -15.76 26.03 3.38
C ALA A 247 -16.47 25.47 2.14
N GLY A 248 -16.38 26.18 1.01
CA GLY A 248 -16.96 25.74 -0.25
C GLY A 248 -16.29 24.50 -0.83
N ILE A 249 -14.96 24.41 -0.83
CA ILE A 249 -14.20 23.27 -1.36
C ILE A 249 -14.39 22.02 -0.48
N LEU A 250 -14.42 22.20 0.85
CA LEU A 250 -14.54 21.12 1.80
C LEU A 250 -16.00 20.71 2.06
N GLU A 251 -16.96 21.51 1.57
CA GLU A 251 -18.40 21.34 1.81
C GLU A 251 -18.75 21.31 3.32
N VAL A 252 -18.18 22.27 4.08
CA VAL A 252 -18.39 22.42 5.52
C VAL A 252 -18.85 23.83 5.86
N GLU A 253 -19.37 24.03 7.07
CA GLU A 253 -19.73 25.37 7.55
C GLU A 253 -18.50 26.25 7.78
N GLU A 254 -18.59 27.55 7.47
CA GLU A 254 -17.53 28.54 7.72
C GLU A 254 -17.07 28.58 9.18
N ALA A 255 -18.00 28.32 10.12
CA ALA A 255 -17.68 28.29 11.55
C ALA A 255 -16.59 27.25 11.86
N LEU A 256 -16.70 26.05 11.26
CA LEU A 256 -15.73 24.96 11.45
C LEU A 256 -14.36 25.33 10.89
N VAL A 257 -14.32 26.01 9.73
CA VAL A 257 -13.07 26.51 9.15
C VAL A 257 -12.45 27.58 10.06
N LYS A 258 -13.25 28.48 10.63
CA LYS A 258 -12.78 29.50 11.58
C LYS A 258 -12.16 28.88 12.83
N ASP A 259 -12.76 27.82 13.35
CA ASP A 259 -12.27 27.09 14.54
C ASP A 259 -10.96 26.34 14.24
N ALA A 260 -10.71 25.94 13.01
CA ALA A 260 -9.49 25.26 12.59
C ALA A 260 -8.27 26.20 12.41
N ILE A 261 -8.48 27.51 12.16
CA ILE A 261 -7.40 28.48 11.95
C ILE A 261 -6.43 28.55 13.14
N PRO A 262 -6.90 28.74 14.40
CA PRO A 262 -6.00 28.76 15.56
C PRO A 262 -5.19 27.47 15.71
N VAL A 263 -5.77 26.32 15.40
CA VAL A 263 -5.08 25.02 15.47
C VAL A 263 -3.91 24.95 14.47
N LEU A 264 -4.12 25.47 13.26
CA LEU A 264 -3.06 25.53 12.25
C LEU A 264 -1.96 26.54 12.61
N GLU A 265 -2.31 27.66 13.25
CA GLU A 265 -1.35 28.63 13.76
C GLU A 265 -0.48 28.05 14.87
N GLU A 266 -1.09 27.37 15.84
CA GLU A 266 -0.38 26.72 16.93
C GLU A 266 0.59 25.64 16.41
N ARG A 267 0.19 24.89 15.38
CA ARG A 267 1.05 23.91 14.71
C ARG A 267 2.12 24.57 13.80
N GLY A 268 2.07 25.88 13.60
CA GLY A 268 2.98 26.61 12.71
C GLY A 268 2.78 26.27 11.22
N ALA A 269 1.66 25.65 10.86
CA ALA A 269 1.32 25.34 9.46
C ALA A 269 0.94 26.58 8.65
N ILE A 270 0.36 27.57 9.31
CA ILE A 270 0.02 28.88 8.75
C ILE A 270 0.51 30.00 9.67
N ALA A 271 0.60 31.21 9.15
CA ALA A 271 0.83 32.42 9.93
C ALA A 271 -0.16 33.50 9.48
N ARG A 272 -0.70 34.25 10.41
CA ARG A 272 -1.43 35.49 10.13
C ARG A 272 -0.48 36.66 10.25
N ASP A 273 -0.60 37.63 9.32
CA ASP A 273 0.09 38.88 9.38
C ASP A 273 -0.87 40.04 9.01
N MET A 274 -0.65 41.20 9.60
CA MET A 274 -1.38 42.41 9.31
C MET A 274 -0.54 43.26 8.37
N ILE A 275 -0.95 43.31 7.09
CA ILE A 275 -0.23 44.11 6.10
C ILE A 275 -0.96 45.46 5.96
N GLN A 276 -0.28 46.57 6.33
CA GLN A 276 -0.72 47.97 6.14
C GLN A 276 -2.10 48.32 6.73
N GLY A 277 -2.47 47.74 7.88
CA GLY A 277 -3.72 48.10 8.58
C GLY A 277 -4.99 47.51 7.99
N GLU A 278 -4.88 46.63 7.00
CA GLU A 278 -5.99 45.90 6.40
C GLU A 278 -6.12 44.50 6.98
N THR A 279 -7.27 43.85 6.67
CA THR A 279 -7.69 42.53 7.11
C THR A 279 -6.54 41.50 7.21
N ALA A 280 -6.52 40.72 8.28
CA ALA A 280 -5.54 39.64 8.51
C ALA A 280 -5.34 38.78 7.25
N LYS A 281 -4.11 38.63 6.82
CA LYS A 281 -3.70 37.83 5.67
C LYS A 281 -3.01 36.54 6.16
N VAL A 282 -3.28 35.43 5.51
CA VAL A 282 -2.77 34.11 5.89
C VAL A 282 -1.71 33.67 4.89
N VAL A 283 -0.59 33.17 5.41
CA VAL A 283 0.52 32.64 4.60
C VAL A 283 0.71 31.15 4.99
N GLY A 284 0.68 30.29 4.01
CA GLY A 284 0.99 28.86 4.22
C GLY A 284 2.48 28.64 4.51
N ARG A 285 2.80 27.54 5.19
CA ARG A 285 4.17 27.19 5.63
C ARG A 285 5.17 27.13 4.47
N MET A 286 4.80 26.55 3.32
CA MET A 286 5.70 26.43 2.17
C MET A 286 6.08 27.80 1.58
N VAL A 287 5.14 28.74 1.52
CA VAL A 287 5.40 30.10 1.06
C VAL A 287 6.30 30.84 2.06
N ARG A 288 6.09 30.63 3.38
CA ARG A 288 6.89 31.23 4.44
C ARG A 288 8.34 30.72 4.45
N GLU A 289 8.58 29.47 4.15
CA GLU A 289 9.94 28.90 4.07
C GLU A 289 10.66 29.41 2.81
N GLY A 290 9.96 29.60 1.68
CA GLY A 290 10.50 30.24 0.49
C GLY A 290 10.84 31.71 0.66
N LEU A 291 10.04 32.45 1.45
CA LEU A 291 10.28 33.88 1.72
C LEU A 291 11.43 34.15 2.71
N LYS A 292 11.83 33.17 3.54
CA LYS A 292 12.99 33.30 4.44
C LYS A 292 14.33 33.15 3.71
N GLY A 293 14.30 32.69 2.47
CA GLY A 293 15.51 32.53 1.63
C GLY A 293 15.74 33.70 0.67
N LEU A 294 14.85 34.71 0.65
CA LEU A 294 14.98 35.97 -0.06
C LEU A 294 15.30 37.08 0.92
#